data_a32cc168109f01352970ef8065efd489
#
_entry.id   a32cc168109f01352970ef8065efd489
#
_cell.length_a   1.000
_cell.length_b   1.000
_cell.length_c   1.000
_cell.angle_alpha   90.00
_cell.angle_beta   90.00
_cell.angle_gamma   90.00
#
_symmetry.space_group_name_H-M   'P 1'
#
loop_
_entity.id
_entity.type
_entity.pdbx_description
1 polymer ?
#
loop_
_entity_poly.entity_id
_entity_poly.type
_entity_poly.pdbx_seq_one_letter_code
_entity_poly.pdbx_strand_id
1 'polypeptide(L)'
;MMNLEISSPETMERAICELGIVPFFTSAIPSYSIKELTQPGFWFDGEEDSLGPWDWKIDCLQNGGIAYGKFLCGGKAAFAMVPFYRELMNVRRTTTTPDKNGERIMEYLEKQGSITIKEVRALLGVKKGQADAALGKLMQQCRVVTGAIERVYRGPEQVYNGWQVSYFCTPESLFEGFTTLQTEHTPEKSLEFLIDHITKLTDGKATRKQVLKVLK
;
A
#
# COMPACT_ATOMS: atom_id res chain seq x y z
N MET A 1 -18.59 -1.63 14.65
CA MET A 1 -17.50 -2.10 13.76
C MET A 1 -17.86 -3.51 13.30
N MET A 2 -17.89 -3.77 11.98
CA MET A 2 -18.12 -5.12 11.46
C MET A 2 -17.09 -6.07 12.07
N ASN A 3 -17.50 -7.29 12.40
CA ASN A 3 -16.60 -8.30 12.95
C ASN A 3 -15.74 -8.87 11.79
N LEU A 4 -14.73 -8.08 11.38
CA LEU A 4 -13.79 -8.45 10.34
C LEU A 4 -12.64 -9.19 11.01
N GLU A 5 -12.64 -10.50 10.90
CA GLU A 5 -11.57 -11.35 11.41
C GLU A 5 -10.78 -11.92 10.23
N ILE A 6 -9.46 -11.71 10.24
CA ILE A 6 -8.56 -12.16 9.18
C ILE A 6 -7.84 -13.42 9.62
N SER A 7 -8.04 -14.51 8.86
CA SER A 7 -7.44 -15.82 9.11
C SER A 7 -6.95 -16.54 7.84
N SER A 8 -7.14 -15.90 6.66
CA SER A 8 -6.70 -16.43 5.37
C SER A 8 -6.50 -15.30 4.36
N PRO A 9 -5.88 -15.56 3.18
CA PRO A 9 -5.78 -14.59 2.08
C PRO A 9 -7.15 -14.04 1.67
N GLU A 10 -8.18 -14.88 1.55
CA GLU A 10 -9.53 -14.49 1.10
C GLU A 10 -10.21 -13.59 2.13
N THR A 11 -10.05 -13.88 3.44
CA THR A 11 -10.59 -13.03 4.49
C THR A 11 -9.85 -11.71 4.59
N MET A 12 -8.55 -11.70 4.30
CA MET A 12 -7.76 -10.47 4.21
C MET A 12 -8.19 -9.59 3.03
N GLU A 13 -8.36 -10.18 1.85
CA GLU A 13 -8.86 -9.46 0.67
C GLU A 13 -10.25 -8.88 0.91
N ARG A 14 -11.17 -9.68 1.46
CA ARG A 14 -12.50 -9.21 1.84
C ARG A 14 -12.43 -8.03 2.81
N ALA A 15 -11.58 -8.11 3.84
CA ALA A 15 -11.39 -7.01 4.78
C ALA A 15 -10.87 -5.73 4.09
N ILE A 16 -9.93 -5.85 3.15
CA ILE A 16 -9.43 -4.72 2.36
C ILE A 16 -10.56 -4.11 1.53
N CYS A 17 -11.37 -4.94 0.86
CA CYS A 17 -12.50 -4.48 0.06
C CYS A 17 -13.55 -3.75 0.90
N GLU A 18 -13.91 -4.29 2.07
CA GLU A 18 -14.92 -3.70 2.95
C GLU A 18 -14.42 -2.41 3.63
N LEU A 19 -13.14 -2.35 4.01
CA LEU A 19 -12.53 -1.16 4.61
C LEU A 19 -12.18 -0.09 3.57
N GLY A 20 -12.00 -0.47 2.33
CA GLY A 20 -11.67 0.44 1.22
C GLY A 20 -10.28 1.05 1.26
N ILE A 21 -9.80 1.48 2.42
CA ILE A 21 -8.44 1.99 2.66
C ILE A 21 -8.01 1.61 4.08
N VAL A 22 -6.87 0.94 4.24
CA VAL A 22 -6.47 0.38 5.54
C VAL A 22 -4.95 0.27 5.69
N PRO A 23 -4.38 0.67 6.86
CA PRO A 23 -2.99 0.43 7.19
C PRO A 23 -2.70 -1.07 7.33
N PHE A 24 -1.49 -1.49 6.93
CA PHE A 24 -1.04 -2.85 7.17
C PHE A 24 -0.71 -3.09 8.65
N PHE A 25 0.02 -2.16 9.26
CA PHE A 25 0.41 -2.20 10.67
C PHE A 25 -0.42 -1.25 11.53
N THR A 26 -0.37 -1.46 12.84
CA THR A 26 -1.06 -0.65 13.86
C THR A 26 -0.99 0.85 13.57
N SER A 27 -2.13 1.50 13.68
CA SER A 27 -2.34 2.90 13.34
C SER A 27 -2.73 3.76 14.56
N ALA A 28 -3.11 5.01 14.31
CA ALA A 28 -3.66 5.90 15.34
C ALA A 28 -5.11 5.57 15.73
N ILE A 29 -5.76 4.70 14.96
CA ILE A 29 -7.15 4.27 15.21
C ILE A 29 -7.09 2.80 15.65
N PRO A 30 -7.48 2.46 16.88
CA PRO A 30 -7.49 1.09 17.38
C PRO A 30 -8.37 0.17 16.51
N SER A 31 -7.93 -1.06 16.30
CA SER A 31 -8.62 -2.07 15.50
C SER A 31 -8.88 -1.65 14.04
N TYR A 32 -8.06 -0.73 13.52
CA TYR A 32 -8.11 -0.26 12.14
C TYR A 32 -6.78 -0.50 11.43
N SER A 33 -6.39 -1.76 11.33
CA SER A 33 -5.23 -2.22 10.54
C SER A 33 -5.35 -3.71 10.27
N ILE A 34 -4.73 -4.17 9.19
CA ILE A 34 -4.65 -5.62 8.88
C ILE A 34 -4.08 -6.38 10.08
N LYS A 35 -3.00 -5.85 10.70
CA LYS A 35 -2.38 -6.48 11.86
C LYS A 35 -3.35 -6.70 13.02
N GLU A 36 -4.17 -5.71 13.35
CA GLU A 36 -5.08 -5.79 14.50
C GLU A 36 -6.33 -6.63 14.22
N LEU A 37 -6.70 -6.77 12.94
CA LEU A 37 -7.83 -7.60 12.50
C LEU A 37 -7.43 -9.06 12.28
N THR A 38 -6.13 -9.36 12.20
CA THR A 38 -5.64 -10.73 12.02
C THR A 38 -5.66 -11.46 13.36
N GLN A 39 -6.20 -12.68 13.35
CA GLN A 39 -6.21 -13.56 14.52
C GLN A 39 -4.78 -13.79 15.03
N PRO A 40 -4.60 -13.84 16.37
CA PRO A 40 -3.34 -14.29 16.97
C PRO A 40 -2.91 -15.66 16.42
N GLY A 41 -1.61 -15.86 16.20
CA GLY A 41 -1.07 -17.10 15.65
C GLY A 41 -0.88 -17.12 14.14
N PHE A 42 -1.42 -16.15 13.39
CA PHE A 42 -1.15 -16.01 11.96
C PHE A 42 -0.01 -15.02 11.63
N TRP A 43 0.58 -14.38 12.64
CA TRP A 43 1.72 -13.48 12.48
C TRP A 43 3.00 -14.12 13.01
N PHE A 44 3.80 -14.77 12.17
CA PHE A 44 5.15 -15.27 12.50
C PHE A 44 5.25 -16.17 13.76
N ASP A 45 4.14 -16.28 14.51
CA ASP A 45 4.03 -17.06 15.75
C ASP A 45 3.33 -18.40 15.50
N GLY A 46 2.96 -18.66 14.23
CA GLY A 46 2.20 -19.83 13.81
C GLY A 46 3.09 -21.04 13.52
N GLU A 47 2.46 -22.14 13.16
CA GLU A 47 3.08 -23.35 12.69
C GLU A 47 4.07 -23.06 11.55
N GLU A 48 5.12 -23.87 11.43
CA GLU A 48 6.39 -23.62 10.72
C GLU A 48 6.30 -23.07 9.29
N ASP A 49 5.15 -23.14 8.62
CA ASP A 49 4.99 -22.74 7.22
C ASP A 49 4.10 -21.51 6.98
N SER A 50 3.52 -20.89 8.01
CA SER A 50 2.62 -19.76 7.82
C SER A 50 3.32 -18.41 8.02
N LEU A 51 3.49 -17.69 6.93
CA LEU A 51 3.96 -16.29 6.94
C LEU A 51 2.82 -15.28 7.14
N GLY A 52 1.59 -15.79 7.27
CA GLY A 52 0.39 -15.02 7.52
C GLY A 52 0.20 -13.85 6.54
N PRO A 53 -0.33 -12.72 7.01
CA PRO A 53 -0.61 -11.55 6.17
C PRO A 53 0.61 -11.01 5.41
N TRP A 54 1.83 -11.29 5.88
CA TRP A 54 3.04 -10.91 5.15
C TRP A 54 3.14 -11.58 3.78
N ASP A 55 2.67 -12.80 3.65
CA ASP A 55 2.63 -13.53 2.39
C ASP A 55 1.28 -13.35 1.67
N TRP A 56 0.17 -13.39 2.38
CA TRP A 56 -1.18 -13.27 1.83
C TRP A 56 -1.40 -11.99 1.02
N LYS A 57 -0.67 -10.91 1.32
CA LYS A 57 -0.72 -9.68 0.53
C LYS A 57 -0.39 -9.89 -0.94
N ILE A 58 0.42 -10.91 -1.28
CA ILE A 58 0.77 -11.23 -2.67
C ILE A 58 -0.47 -11.68 -3.42
N ASP A 59 -1.23 -12.57 -2.79
CA ASP A 59 -2.44 -13.14 -3.38
C ASP A 59 -3.54 -12.07 -3.52
N CYS A 60 -3.71 -11.21 -2.50
CA CYS A 60 -4.64 -10.07 -2.56
C CYS A 60 -4.35 -9.10 -3.72
N LEU A 61 -3.09 -8.95 -4.12
CA LEU A 61 -2.72 -8.03 -5.21
C LEU A 61 -2.94 -8.63 -6.59
N GLN A 62 -3.02 -9.96 -6.71
CA GLN A 62 -3.21 -10.64 -8.00
C GLN A 62 -4.59 -10.40 -8.61
N ASN A 63 -5.62 -10.18 -7.78
CA ASN A 63 -6.99 -9.99 -8.24
C ASN A 63 -7.27 -8.60 -8.84
N GLY A 64 -6.30 -7.68 -8.73
CA GLY A 64 -6.40 -6.32 -9.26
C GLY A 64 -7.29 -5.40 -8.41
N GLY A 65 -7.30 -4.12 -8.72
CA GLY A 65 -8.15 -3.13 -8.04
C GLY A 65 -7.70 -2.72 -6.63
N ILE A 66 -6.58 -3.27 -6.11
CA ILE A 66 -6.01 -2.94 -4.81
C ILE A 66 -4.64 -2.30 -5.00
N ALA A 67 -4.48 -1.07 -4.55
CA ALA A 67 -3.18 -0.42 -4.42
C ALA A 67 -2.49 -0.86 -3.12
N TYR A 68 -1.21 -1.20 -3.21
CA TYR A 68 -0.36 -1.50 -2.06
C TYR A 68 0.90 -0.65 -2.09
N GLY A 69 1.26 -0.04 -0.98
CA GLY A 69 2.46 0.80 -0.90
C GLY A 69 2.59 1.53 0.43
N LYS A 70 3.60 2.40 0.53
CA LYS A 70 3.89 3.17 1.74
C LYS A 70 3.21 4.53 1.71
N PHE A 71 1.89 4.57 1.65
CA PHE A 71 1.14 5.82 1.47
C PHE A 71 0.25 6.23 2.65
N LEU A 72 0.22 5.50 3.76
CA LEU A 72 -0.49 5.91 4.97
C LEU A 72 0.44 6.02 6.18
N CYS A 73 -0.05 6.61 7.26
CA CYS A 73 0.61 6.67 8.57
C CYS A 73 2.06 7.22 8.50
N GLY A 74 2.32 8.21 7.63
CA GLY A 74 3.65 8.78 7.46
C GLY A 74 4.63 7.86 6.71
N GLY A 75 4.14 7.04 5.77
CA GLY A 75 4.95 6.17 4.93
C GLY A 75 5.03 4.73 5.42
N LYS A 76 4.02 4.25 6.13
CA LYS A 76 3.86 2.84 6.44
C LYS A 76 3.10 2.11 5.32
N ALA A 77 3.30 0.79 5.23
CA ALA A 77 2.59 -0.06 4.31
C ALA A 77 1.08 -0.01 4.53
N ALA A 78 0.34 0.03 3.44
CA ALA A 78 -1.11 0.15 3.44
C ALA A 78 -1.73 -0.41 2.17
N PHE A 79 -3.03 -0.71 2.24
CA PHE A 79 -3.87 -1.07 1.12
C PHE A 79 -4.92 -0.01 0.86
N ALA A 80 -5.29 0.16 -0.40
CA ALA A 80 -6.46 0.93 -0.77
C ALA A 80 -7.11 0.35 -2.03
N MET A 81 -8.43 0.22 -2.01
CA MET A 81 -9.20 0.01 -3.22
C MET A 81 -9.08 1.23 -4.13
N VAL A 82 -9.05 1.02 -5.44
CA VAL A 82 -8.85 2.11 -6.42
C VAL A 82 -9.76 3.31 -6.19
N PRO A 83 -11.07 3.18 -5.86
CA PRO A 83 -11.92 4.34 -5.59
C PRO A 83 -11.44 5.25 -4.45
N PHE A 84 -10.79 4.68 -3.42
CA PHE A 84 -10.22 5.43 -2.30
C PHE A 84 -8.80 5.89 -2.60
N TYR A 85 -8.04 5.08 -3.33
CA TYR A 85 -6.67 5.42 -3.71
C TYR A 85 -6.62 6.64 -4.63
N ARG A 86 -7.55 6.75 -5.62
CA ARG A 86 -7.64 7.93 -6.50
C ARG A 86 -7.94 9.22 -5.74
N GLU A 87 -8.78 9.16 -4.70
CA GLU A 87 -9.05 10.30 -3.84
C GLU A 87 -7.77 10.72 -3.07
N LEU A 88 -7.03 9.75 -2.55
CA LEU A 88 -5.75 10.01 -1.92
C LEU A 88 -4.72 10.59 -2.91
N MET A 89 -4.68 10.08 -4.15
CA MET A 89 -3.85 10.63 -5.23
C MET A 89 -4.19 12.10 -5.49
N ASN A 90 -5.48 12.45 -5.59
CA ASN A 90 -5.94 13.81 -5.83
C ASN A 90 -5.45 14.76 -4.73
N VAL A 91 -5.56 14.37 -3.46
CA VAL A 91 -5.04 15.16 -2.33
C VAL A 91 -3.51 15.32 -2.40
N ARG A 92 -2.79 14.22 -2.64
CA ARG A 92 -1.32 14.20 -2.51
C ARG A 92 -0.60 14.86 -3.67
N ARG A 93 -1.03 14.56 -4.90
CA ARG A 93 -0.37 15.05 -6.11
C ARG A 93 -0.55 16.55 -6.32
N THR A 94 -1.62 17.13 -5.80
CA THR A 94 -1.87 18.58 -5.87
C THR A 94 -0.95 19.37 -4.94
N THR A 95 -0.56 18.75 -3.82
CA THR A 95 0.22 19.43 -2.77
C THR A 95 1.71 19.06 -2.76
N THR A 96 2.12 18.09 -3.59
CA THR A 96 3.50 17.58 -3.59
C THR A 96 4.07 17.43 -5.00
N THR A 97 5.38 17.68 -5.13
CA THR A 97 6.16 17.44 -6.35
C THR A 97 7.31 16.47 -6.06
N PRO A 98 7.73 15.65 -7.04
CA PRO A 98 8.96 14.87 -6.92
C PRO A 98 10.16 15.79 -6.73
N ASP A 99 11.14 15.34 -5.98
CA ASP A 99 12.47 15.93 -6.01
C ASP A 99 13.30 15.35 -7.16
N LYS A 100 14.52 15.85 -7.34
CA LYS A 100 15.43 15.44 -8.43
C LYS A 100 15.63 13.92 -8.54
N ASN A 101 15.68 13.21 -7.41
CA ASN A 101 15.80 11.75 -7.42
C ASN A 101 14.46 11.09 -7.80
N GLY A 102 13.35 11.64 -7.33
CA GLY A 102 12.03 11.22 -7.71
C GLY A 102 11.75 11.40 -9.20
N GLU A 103 12.14 12.54 -9.78
CA GLU A 103 12.02 12.79 -11.23
C GLU A 103 12.77 11.74 -12.05
N ARG A 104 14.01 11.41 -11.69
CA ARG A 104 14.79 10.36 -12.36
C ARG A 104 14.13 8.97 -12.27
N ILE A 105 13.52 8.64 -11.13
CA ILE A 105 12.77 7.38 -10.99
C ILE A 105 11.54 7.41 -11.89
N MET A 106 10.80 8.52 -11.94
CA MET A 106 9.61 8.64 -12.79
C MET A 106 9.96 8.54 -14.27
N GLU A 107 11.01 9.22 -14.73
CA GLU A 107 11.51 9.10 -16.10
C GLU A 107 11.92 7.65 -16.48
N TYR A 108 12.49 6.92 -15.53
CA TYR A 108 12.81 5.50 -15.72
C TYR A 108 11.54 4.65 -15.86
N LEU A 109 10.55 4.88 -15.00
CA LEU A 109 9.27 4.17 -15.02
C LEU A 109 8.48 4.42 -16.31
N GLU A 110 8.51 5.62 -16.85
CA GLU A 110 7.90 5.95 -18.16
C GLU A 110 8.50 5.14 -19.32
N LYS A 111 9.78 4.80 -19.23
CA LYS A 111 10.49 4.05 -20.29
C LYS A 111 10.44 2.54 -20.10
N GLN A 112 10.52 2.07 -18.85
CA GLN A 112 10.69 0.65 -18.51
C GLN A 112 9.45 0.00 -17.89
N GLY A 113 8.45 0.78 -17.48
CA GLY A 113 7.21 0.32 -16.88
C GLY A 113 7.32 -0.04 -15.40
N SER A 114 8.43 -0.66 -14.97
CA SER A 114 8.62 -1.04 -13.56
C SER A 114 10.07 -0.90 -13.12
N ILE A 115 10.29 -0.86 -11.78
CA ILE A 115 11.62 -0.77 -11.18
C ILE A 115 11.66 -1.53 -9.84
N THR A 116 12.76 -2.22 -9.57
CA THR A 116 13.08 -2.82 -8.27
C THR A 116 13.92 -1.88 -7.42
N ILE A 117 13.99 -2.11 -6.09
CA ILE A 117 14.88 -1.32 -5.23
C ILE A 117 16.37 -1.45 -5.60
N LYS A 118 16.77 -2.57 -6.19
CA LYS A 118 18.13 -2.78 -6.68
C LYS A 118 18.44 -1.86 -7.86
N GLU A 119 17.49 -1.73 -8.78
CA GLU A 119 17.61 -0.84 -9.94
C GLU A 119 17.54 0.64 -9.53
N VAL A 120 16.69 1.01 -8.55
CA VAL A 120 16.70 2.38 -7.99
C VAL A 120 18.08 2.74 -7.44
N ARG A 121 18.72 1.81 -6.72
CA ARG A 121 20.09 2.03 -6.23
C ARG A 121 21.09 2.27 -7.35
N ALA A 122 21.04 1.46 -8.39
CA ALA A 122 21.90 1.58 -9.56
C ALA A 122 21.62 2.88 -10.33
N LEU A 123 20.36 3.19 -10.57
CA LEU A 123 19.91 4.39 -11.28
C LEU A 123 20.39 5.67 -10.59
N LEU A 124 20.25 5.74 -9.27
CA LEU A 124 20.59 6.94 -8.51
C LEU A 124 22.06 6.98 -8.05
N GLY A 125 22.76 5.85 -8.06
CA GLY A 125 24.13 5.73 -7.52
C GLY A 125 24.19 5.88 -5.99
N VAL A 126 23.18 5.40 -5.26
CA VAL A 126 23.04 5.63 -3.82
C VAL A 126 23.02 4.34 -3.00
N LYS A 127 23.17 4.46 -1.66
CA LYS A 127 23.02 3.35 -0.73
C LYS A 127 21.54 2.94 -0.59
N LYS A 128 21.29 1.70 -0.13
CA LYS A 128 19.96 1.12 0.03
C LYS A 128 18.99 2.05 0.77
N GLY A 129 19.37 2.58 1.92
CA GLY A 129 18.48 3.44 2.73
C GLY A 129 18.05 4.73 1.99
N GLN A 130 18.93 5.29 1.15
CA GLN A 130 18.60 6.48 0.34
C GLN A 130 17.66 6.12 -0.82
N ALA A 131 17.85 4.96 -1.45
CA ALA A 131 16.93 4.45 -2.47
C ALA A 131 15.54 4.15 -1.88
N ASP A 132 15.49 3.48 -0.73
CA ASP A 132 14.25 3.20 0.01
C ASP A 132 13.51 4.50 0.39
N ALA A 133 14.25 5.53 0.80
CA ALA A 133 13.66 6.84 1.13
C ALA A 133 13.10 7.56 -0.11
N ALA A 134 13.84 7.57 -1.23
CA ALA A 134 13.40 8.21 -2.47
C ALA A 134 12.14 7.53 -3.02
N LEU A 135 12.13 6.19 -3.08
CA LEU A 135 10.98 5.43 -3.51
C LEU A 135 9.79 5.59 -2.55
N GLY A 136 10.05 5.51 -1.23
CA GLY A 136 9.03 5.71 -0.20
C GLY A 136 8.37 7.08 -0.28
N LYS A 137 9.12 8.13 -0.62
CA LYS A 137 8.59 9.47 -0.85
C LYS A 137 7.63 9.53 -2.03
N LEU A 138 7.97 8.89 -3.15
CA LEU A 138 7.09 8.79 -4.32
C LEU A 138 5.82 8.00 -4.02
N MET A 139 5.92 6.93 -3.20
CA MET A 139 4.73 6.21 -2.72
C MET A 139 3.84 7.07 -1.84
N GLN A 140 4.41 7.85 -0.91
CA GLN A 140 3.66 8.80 -0.09
C GLN A 140 2.98 9.88 -0.95
N GLN A 141 3.57 10.26 -2.06
CA GLN A 141 2.98 11.17 -3.04
C GLN A 141 1.96 10.50 -3.98
N CYS A 142 1.71 9.20 -3.80
CA CYS A 142 0.87 8.37 -4.67
C CYS A 142 1.29 8.42 -6.16
N ARG A 143 2.58 8.58 -6.45
CA ARG A 143 3.14 8.56 -7.80
C ARG A 143 3.68 7.19 -8.20
N VAL A 144 4.00 6.39 -7.19
CA VAL A 144 4.49 5.01 -7.34
C VAL A 144 3.70 4.10 -6.41
N VAL A 145 3.46 2.89 -6.85
CA VAL A 145 2.76 1.82 -6.13
C VAL A 145 3.53 0.51 -6.32
N THR A 146 3.30 -0.46 -5.47
CA THR A 146 3.81 -1.82 -5.67
C THR A 146 2.94 -2.51 -6.73
N GLY A 147 3.53 -2.88 -7.86
CA GLY A 147 2.86 -3.59 -8.95
C GLY A 147 2.85 -5.09 -8.70
N ALA A 148 4.01 -5.72 -8.72
CA ALA A 148 4.16 -7.15 -8.50
C ALA A 148 5.06 -7.44 -7.29
N ILE A 149 4.82 -8.59 -6.66
CA ILE A 149 5.69 -9.13 -5.62
C ILE A 149 5.98 -10.58 -5.99
N GLU A 150 7.25 -10.92 -6.12
CA GLU A 150 7.71 -12.28 -6.43
C GLU A 150 8.29 -12.94 -5.18
N ARG A 151 7.89 -14.19 -4.93
CA ARG A 151 8.48 -15.04 -3.89
C ARG A 151 9.87 -15.50 -4.32
N VAL A 152 10.87 -15.37 -3.44
CA VAL A 152 12.25 -15.79 -3.72
C VAL A 152 12.52 -17.13 -3.05
N TYR A 153 12.69 -18.15 -3.88
CA TYR A 153 13.04 -19.50 -3.46
C TYR A 153 14.57 -19.65 -3.43
N ARG A 154 15.12 -20.33 -2.43
CA ARG A 154 16.56 -20.49 -2.23
C ARG A 154 16.97 -21.93 -1.97
N GLY A 155 18.23 -22.22 -2.28
CA GLY A 155 18.84 -23.55 -2.11
C GLY A 155 18.39 -24.57 -3.14
N PRO A 156 18.99 -25.79 -3.08
CA PRO A 156 18.66 -26.89 -3.99
C PRO A 156 17.20 -27.35 -3.89
N GLU A 157 16.63 -27.24 -2.70
CA GLU A 157 15.25 -27.67 -2.38
C GLU A 157 14.22 -26.59 -2.66
N GLN A 158 14.61 -25.44 -3.22
CA GLN A 158 13.72 -24.31 -3.54
C GLN A 158 12.84 -23.88 -2.36
N VAL A 159 13.44 -23.70 -1.18
CA VAL A 159 12.71 -23.34 0.03
C VAL A 159 12.35 -21.84 0.01
N TYR A 160 11.08 -21.56 0.31
CA TYR A 160 10.57 -20.19 0.50
C TYR A 160 10.56 -19.81 1.98
N ASN A 161 11.36 -18.83 2.36
CA ASN A 161 11.51 -18.32 3.74
C ASN A 161 10.99 -16.87 3.89
N GLY A 162 9.94 -16.51 3.15
CA GLY A 162 9.36 -15.16 3.23
C GLY A 162 10.13 -14.05 2.51
N TRP A 163 11.21 -14.36 1.80
CA TRP A 163 11.93 -13.37 1.00
C TRP A 163 11.16 -13.05 -0.28
N GLN A 164 11.00 -11.76 -0.54
CA GLN A 164 10.22 -11.25 -1.64
C GLN A 164 10.96 -10.14 -2.37
N VAL A 165 10.76 -10.06 -3.69
CA VAL A 165 11.18 -8.94 -4.51
C VAL A 165 9.94 -8.19 -4.96
N SER A 166 9.90 -6.89 -4.67
CA SER A 166 8.82 -6.01 -5.12
C SER A 166 9.24 -5.23 -6.36
N TYR A 167 8.35 -5.19 -7.33
CA TYR A 167 8.42 -4.35 -8.52
C TYR A 167 7.48 -3.17 -8.33
N PHE A 168 7.98 -1.99 -8.58
CA PHE A 168 7.26 -0.75 -8.39
C PHE A 168 6.96 -0.13 -9.75
N CYS A 169 5.76 0.41 -9.91
CA CYS A 169 5.30 1.03 -11.14
C CYS A 169 4.45 2.27 -10.84
N THR A 170 4.00 2.95 -11.88
CA THR A 170 3.04 4.04 -11.71
C THR A 170 1.63 3.46 -11.48
N PRO A 171 0.75 4.13 -10.70
CA PRO A 171 -0.65 3.72 -10.57
C PRO A 171 -1.37 3.64 -11.91
N GLU A 172 -1.04 4.55 -12.83
CA GLU A 172 -1.60 4.60 -14.18
C GLU A 172 -1.32 3.30 -14.94
N SER A 173 -0.07 2.83 -14.90
CA SER A 173 0.32 1.57 -15.55
C SER A 173 -0.30 0.34 -14.87
N LEU A 174 -0.40 0.35 -13.53
CA LEU A 174 -0.96 -0.79 -12.80
C LEU A 174 -2.46 -0.96 -13.02
N PHE A 175 -3.21 0.14 -13.08
CA PHE A 175 -4.66 0.13 -13.14
C PHE A 175 -5.22 0.42 -14.54
N GLU A 176 -4.37 0.37 -15.56
CA GLU A 176 -4.79 0.53 -16.95
C GLU A 176 -5.91 -0.47 -17.30
N GLY A 177 -7.03 0.04 -17.80
CA GLY A 177 -8.20 -0.75 -18.19
C GLY A 177 -9.12 -1.20 -17.03
N PHE A 178 -8.76 -0.98 -15.76
CA PHE A 178 -9.64 -1.35 -14.63
C PHE A 178 -10.65 -0.27 -14.26
N THR A 179 -10.19 0.97 -14.13
CA THR A 179 -11.04 2.10 -13.75
C THR A 179 -10.28 3.41 -13.93
N THR A 180 -11.02 4.52 -13.95
CA THR A 180 -10.38 5.82 -13.96
C THR A 180 -9.73 6.14 -12.62
N LEU A 181 -8.50 6.64 -12.68
CA LEU A 181 -7.79 7.23 -11.54
C LEU A 181 -8.11 8.72 -11.35
N GLN A 182 -8.97 9.28 -12.19
CA GLN A 182 -9.46 10.65 -12.06
C GLN A 182 -10.68 10.68 -11.16
N THR A 183 -10.85 11.79 -10.45
CA THR A 183 -12.03 12.10 -9.66
C THR A 183 -12.53 13.50 -10.01
N GLU A 184 -13.84 13.73 -9.89
CA GLU A 184 -14.44 15.05 -10.05
C GLU A 184 -14.35 15.91 -8.78
N HIS A 185 -13.85 15.35 -7.70
CA HIS A 185 -13.68 16.05 -6.44
C HIS A 185 -12.51 17.04 -6.50
N THR A 186 -12.65 18.18 -5.84
CA THR A 186 -11.48 19.00 -5.48
C THR A 186 -10.64 18.25 -4.41
N PRO A 187 -9.35 18.59 -4.24
CA PRO A 187 -8.52 17.93 -3.22
C PRO A 187 -9.12 17.99 -1.81
N GLU A 188 -9.78 19.09 -1.46
CA GLU A 188 -10.46 19.25 -0.18
C GLU A 188 -11.66 18.30 -0.04
N LYS A 189 -12.48 18.16 -1.10
CA LYS A 189 -13.59 17.21 -1.13
C LYS A 189 -13.10 15.76 -1.07
N SER A 190 -12.01 15.43 -1.76
CA SER A 190 -11.38 14.12 -1.68
C SER A 190 -10.91 13.81 -0.26
N LEU A 191 -10.30 14.78 0.43
CA LEU A 191 -9.87 14.61 1.82
C LEU A 191 -11.07 14.39 2.75
N GLU A 192 -12.13 15.20 2.63
CA GLU A 192 -13.35 15.03 3.45
C GLU A 192 -14.01 13.68 3.15
N PHE A 193 -14.11 13.26 1.89
CA PHE A 193 -14.62 11.94 1.52
C PHE A 193 -13.88 10.80 2.24
N LEU A 194 -12.56 10.84 2.28
CA LEU A 194 -11.75 9.83 2.99
C LEU A 194 -11.95 9.90 4.50
N ILE A 195 -12.07 11.11 5.07
CA ILE A 195 -12.33 11.30 6.51
C ILE A 195 -13.70 10.75 6.89
N ASP A 196 -14.72 11.08 6.14
CA ASP A 196 -16.10 10.65 6.41
C ASP A 196 -16.22 9.13 6.29
N HIS A 197 -15.57 8.53 5.29
CA HIS A 197 -15.54 7.08 5.11
C HIS A 197 -14.94 6.37 6.33
N ILE A 198 -13.74 6.75 6.77
CA ILE A 198 -13.06 6.13 7.92
C ILE A 198 -13.84 6.38 9.21
N THR A 199 -14.39 7.58 9.38
CA THR A 199 -15.21 7.92 10.55
C THR A 199 -16.47 7.05 10.61
N LYS A 200 -17.14 6.83 9.48
CA LYS A 200 -18.31 5.95 9.38
C LYS A 200 -17.97 4.49 9.69
N LEU A 201 -16.86 3.97 9.14
CA LEU A 201 -16.40 2.59 9.41
C LEU A 201 -16.11 2.34 10.88
N THR A 202 -15.70 3.37 11.61
CA THR A 202 -15.38 3.29 13.05
C THR A 202 -16.57 3.65 13.94
N ASP A 203 -17.80 3.69 13.42
CA ASP A 203 -19.02 4.10 14.14
C ASP A 203 -18.87 5.46 14.85
N GLY A 204 -18.13 6.40 14.25
CA GLY A 204 -17.83 7.70 14.84
C GLY A 204 -16.86 7.70 16.03
N LYS A 205 -16.25 6.55 16.35
CA LYS A 205 -15.29 6.44 17.47
C LYS A 205 -13.94 7.07 17.17
N ALA A 206 -13.54 7.08 15.91
CA ALA A 206 -12.29 7.73 15.50
C ALA A 206 -12.46 9.25 15.46
N THR A 207 -11.59 9.96 16.15
CA THR A 207 -11.55 11.41 16.05
C THR A 207 -10.96 11.85 14.72
N ARG A 208 -11.38 13.01 14.20
CA ARG A 208 -10.79 13.60 12.99
C ARG A 208 -9.25 13.66 13.03
N LYS A 209 -8.68 13.98 14.21
CA LYS A 209 -7.23 14.01 14.42
C LYS A 209 -6.57 12.64 14.20
N GLN A 210 -7.20 11.57 14.65
CA GLN A 210 -6.71 10.21 14.43
C GLN A 210 -6.81 9.82 12.95
N VAL A 211 -7.93 10.13 12.29
CA VAL A 211 -8.11 9.87 10.86
C VAL A 211 -7.04 10.61 10.04
N LEU A 212 -6.81 11.89 10.31
CA LEU A 212 -5.75 12.65 9.63
C LEU A 212 -4.34 12.09 9.88
N LYS A 213 -4.08 11.46 11.04
CA LYS A 213 -2.81 10.76 11.29
C LYS A 213 -2.69 9.47 10.46
N VAL A 214 -3.80 8.79 10.19
CA VAL A 214 -3.82 7.61 9.30
C VAL A 214 -3.60 8.05 7.87
N LEU A 215 -4.31 9.07 7.42
CA LEU A 215 -4.21 9.60 6.06
C LEU A 215 -2.89 10.34 5.78
N LYS A 216 -2.10 10.66 6.76
CA LYS A 216 -0.76 11.24 6.59
C LYS A 216 0.22 10.17 6.10
#